data_3848ce4c313e359c087457c78fe8c225
#
_entry.id   3848ce4c313e359c087457c78fe8c225
#
_cell.length_a   1.000
_cell.length_b   1.000
_cell.length_c   1.000
_cell.angle_alpha   90.00
_cell.angle_beta   90.00
_cell.angle_gamma   90.00
#
_symmetry.space_group_name_H-M   'P 1'
#
loop_
_entity.id
_entity.type
_entity.pdbx_description
1 polymer ?
#
loop_
_entity_poly.entity_id
_entity_poly.type
_entity_poly.pdbx_seq_one_letter_code
_entity_poly.pdbx_strand_id
1 'polypeptide(L)'
;KGGNFSAAHVLDLESFEQVAVWHGLEEPYQFGRILFNMGEFYNCALLAPERNNNGISVIDYLRTNSYPRLYRMQKFDYQVMDETERLGWMTNAHTRPLIIDALKESVRSNSIVLNDADTLAELRTFIRNQKTGKIEAAGGSMDDLVISLAIGCYLRSILPTDFYDGDSDSSYLDKMKERWGQGHTVAVGRGGY
;
A
#
# COMPACT_ATOMS: atom_id res chain seq x y z
N LYS A 1 5.76 -25.92 6.10
CA LYS A 1 4.60 -24.99 5.97
C LYS A 1 5.22 -23.66 5.56
N GLY A 2 5.13 -23.31 4.26
CA GLY A 2 5.54 -21.99 3.80
C GLY A 2 4.54 -20.96 4.35
N GLY A 3 5.00 -19.98 5.12
CA GLY A 3 4.21 -18.81 5.47
C GLY A 3 4.00 -17.95 4.23
N ASN A 4 2.89 -17.21 4.18
CA ASN A 4 2.69 -16.20 3.14
C ASN A 4 3.50 -14.96 3.51
N PHE A 5 4.27 -14.44 2.58
CA PHE A 5 4.93 -13.16 2.73
C PHE A 5 3.88 -12.03 2.72
N SER A 6 4.22 -10.97 3.41
CA SER A 6 3.51 -9.70 3.34
C SER A 6 4.43 -8.65 2.76
N ALA A 7 3.88 -7.72 1.99
CA ALA A 7 4.63 -6.64 1.37
C ALA A 7 3.92 -5.31 1.56
N ALA A 8 4.69 -4.23 1.70
CA ALA A 8 4.17 -2.87 1.73
C ALA A 8 5.11 -1.93 0.98
N HIS A 9 4.54 -1.02 0.20
CA HIS A 9 5.25 0.09 -0.45
C HIS A 9 4.77 1.41 0.12
N VAL A 10 5.69 2.33 0.30
CA VAL A 10 5.39 3.74 0.51
C VAL A 10 5.76 4.48 -0.75
N LEU A 11 4.80 5.18 -1.32
CA LEU A 11 4.97 5.99 -2.52
C LEU A 11 4.76 7.46 -2.15
N ASP A 12 5.72 8.29 -2.50
CA ASP A 12 5.51 9.73 -2.51
C ASP A 12 4.58 10.08 -3.68
N LEU A 13 3.54 10.83 -3.42
CA LEU A 13 2.50 11.03 -4.42
C LEU A 13 2.78 12.18 -5.38
N GLU A 14 3.59 13.14 -4.97
CA GLU A 14 4.02 14.23 -5.82
C GLU A 14 5.06 13.77 -6.82
N SER A 15 6.17 13.22 -6.34
CA SER A 15 7.26 12.73 -7.18
C SER A 15 6.99 11.37 -7.84
N PHE A 16 6.03 10.61 -7.29
CA PHE A 16 5.75 9.22 -7.63
C PHE A 16 6.97 8.31 -7.44
N GLU A 17 7.68 8.56 -6.37
CA GLU A 17 8.85 7.78 -5.98
C GLU A 17 8.49 6.73 -4.92
N GLN A 18 9.05 5.54 -5.05
CA GLN A 18 9.04 4.50 -4.03
C GLN A 18 10.07 4.87 -2.95
N VAL A 19 9.59 5.41 -1.82
CA VAL A 19 10.45 5.92 -0.74
C VAL A 19 10.74 4.88 0.34
N ALA A 20 9.92 3.84 0.44
CA ALA A 20 10.17 2.70 1.33
C ALA A 20 9.47 1.44 0.85
N VAL A 21 10.05 0.30 1.24
CA VAL A 21 9.50 -1.04 1.06
C VAL A 21 9.66 -1.81 2.35
N TRP A 22 8.66 -2.59 2.69
CA TRP A 22 8.76 -3.65 3.68
C TRP A 22 8.31 -4.96 3.05
N HIS A 23 9.09 -6.03 3.26
CA HIS A 23 8.77 -7.37 2.78
C HIS A 23 9.24 -8.40 3.79
N GLY A 24 8.37 -9.31 4.22
CA GLY A 24 8.73 -10.30 5.20
C GLY A 24 7.59 -11.25 5.59
N LEU A 25 7.94 -12.22 6.45
CA LEU A 25 7.01 -13.19 7.03
C LEU A 25 6.62 -12.69 8.42
N GLU A 26 5.39 -12.16 8.53
CA GLU A 26 4.87 -11.68 9.79
C GLU A 26 3.43 -12.18 10.01
N GLU A 27 3.07 -12.38 11.28
CA GLU A 27 1.68 -12.60 11.63
C GLU A 27 0.86 -11.33 11.31
N PRO A 28 -0.41 -11.45 10.88
CA PRO A 28 -1.21 -10.31 10.43
C PRO A 28 -1.29 -9.16 11.44
N TYR A 29 -1.37 -9.46 12.72
CA TYR A 29 -1.37 -8.44 13.78
C TYR A 29 -0.06 -7.65 13.84
N GLN A 30 1.08 -8.33 13.70
CA GLN A 30 2.41 -7.71 13.69
C GLN A 30 2.59 -6.87 12.42
N PHE A 31 2.13 -7.38 11.29
CA PHE A 31 2.14 -6.61 10.04
C PHE A 31 1.26 -5.35 10.15
N GLY A 32 0.09 -5.43 10.81
CA GLY A 32 -0.71 -4.25 11.13
C GLY A 32 0.05 -3.20 11.92
N ARG A 33 0.85 -3.62 12.92
CA ARG A 33 1.71 -2.72 13.70
C ARG A 33 2.81 -2.09 12.84
N ILE A 34 3.41 -2.87 11.94
CA ILE A 34 4.43 -2.36 11.00
C ILE A 34 3.82 -1.28 10.11
N LEU A 35 2.65 -1.55 9.51
CA LEU A 35 1.96 -0.57 8.67
C LEU A 35 1.57 0.69 9.44
N PHE A 36 1.10 0.55 10.70
CA PHE A 36 0.79 1.68 11.56
C PHE A 36 2.01 2.58 11.72
N ASN A 37 3.15 2.00 12.14
CA ASN A 37 4.38 2.75 12.36
C ASN A 37 4.93 3.38 11.06
N MET A 38 4.86 2.65 9.94
CA MET A 38 5.24 3.20 8.64
C MET A 38 4.33 4.39 8.28
N GLY A 39 3.02 4.23 8.43
CA GLY A 39 2.08 5.31 8.16
C GLY A 39 2.35 6.55 9.01
N GLU A 40 2.57 6.38 10.31
CA GLU A 40 2.93 7.50 11.20
C GLU A 40 4.23 8.18 10.77
N PHE A 41 5.27 7.37 10.47
CA PHE A 41 6.58 7.90 10.05
C PHE A 41 6.51 8.73 8.76
N TYR A 42 5.65 8.32 7.82
CA TYR A 42 5.44 9.00 6.54
C TYR A 42 4.23 9.94 6.59
N ASN A 43 4.17 10.84 7.56
CA ASN A 43 3.16 11.91 7.67
C ASN A 43 1.71 11.41 7.70
N CYS A 44 1.41 10.39 8.47
CA CYS A 44 0.08 9.76 8.46
C CYS A 44 -0.33 9.36 7.04
N ALA A 45 0.52 8.62 6.35
CA ALA A 45 0.25 8.16 5.00
C ALA A 45 -1.11 7.45 4.88
N LEU A 46 -1.78 7.61 3.76
CA LEU A 46 -2.98 6.82 3.47
C LEU A 46 -2.62 5.33 3.38
N LEU A 47 -3.17 4.53 4.28
CA LEU A 47 -2.96 3.08 4.26
C LEU A 47 -4.09 2.37 3.51
N ALA A 48 -3.73 1.55 2.54
CA ALA A 48 -4.65 0.73 1.76
C ALA A 48 -4.29 -0.76 1.85
N PRO A 49 -4.42 -1.39 3.02
CA PRO A 49 -4.13 -2.80 3.15
C PRO A 49 -5.09 -3.62 2.28
N GLU A 50 -4.58 -4.67 1.66
CA GLU A 50 -5.43 -5.62 0.96
C GLU A 50 -6.25 -6.42 1.98
N ARG A 51 -7.58 -6.41 1.81
CA ARG A 51 -8.50 -7.04 2.78
C ARG A 51 -8.76 -8.53 2.54
N ASN A 52 -8.08 -9.14 1.61
CA ASN A 52 -8.21 -10.57 1.34
C ASN A 52 -7.55 -11.41 2.45
N ASN A 53 -8.11 -12.59 2.75
CA ASN A 53 -7.54 -13.53 3.71
C ASN A 53 -7.19 -12.85 5.07
N ASN A 54 -5.90 -12.81 5.40
CA ASN A 54 -5.38 -12.25 6.64
C ASN A 54 -5.44 -10.72 6.72
N GLY A 55 -5.72 -10.03 5.62
CA GLY A 55 -5.78 -8.57 5.56
C GLY A 55 -6.87 -7.96 6.44
N ILE A 56 -7.93 -8.70 6.73
CA ILE A 56 -8.98 -8.26 7.69
C ILE A 56 -8.37 -8.05 9.07
N SER A 57 -7.53 -8.95 9.55
CA SER A 57 -6.86 -8.81 10.85
C SER A 57 -5.89 -7.61 10.89
N VAL A 58 -5.26 -7.30 9.76
CA VAL A 58 -4.43 -6.09 9.61
C VAL A 58 -5.29 -4.82 9.75
N ILE A 59 -6.42 -4.78 9.04
CA ILE A 59 -7.36 -3.65 9.10
C ILE A 59 -7.94 -3.49 10.51
N ASP A 60 -8.29 -4.59 11.18
CA ASP A 60 -8.82 -4.57 12.54
C ASP A 60 -7.79 -4.02 13.53
N TYR A 61 -6.50 -4.37 13.37
CA TYR A 61 -5.43 -3.76 14.17
C TYR A 61 -5.39 -2.24 13.97
N LEU A 62 -5.35 -1.79 12.73
CA LEU A 62 -5.27 -0.36 12.40
C LEU A 62 -6.48 0.42 12.94
N ARG A 63 -7.67 -0.15 12.82
CA ARG A 63 -8.91 0.43 13.38
C ARG A 63 -8.89 0.51 14.90
N THR A 64 -8.54 -0.59 15.56
CA THR A 64 -8.50 -0.67 17.03
C THR A 64 -7.52 0.33 17.62
N ASN A 65 -6.41 0.60 16.89
CA ASN A 65 -5.42 1.60 17.28
C ASN A 65 -5.73 2.99 16.70
N SER A 66 -6.92 3.21 16.15
CA SER A 66 -7.41 4.51 15.66
C SER A 66 -6.48 5.15 14.62
N TYR A 67 -5.94 4.34 13.66
CA TYR A 67 -5.19 4.92 12.56
C TYR A 67 -6.12 5.79 11.69
N PRO A 68 -5.80 7.08 11.44
CA PRO A 68 -6.79 8.04 10.94
C PRO A 68 -7.07 7.94 9.45
N ARG A 69 -6.09 7.47 8.65
CA ARG A 69 -6.15 7.53 7.19
C ARG A 69 -6.13 6.14 6.56
N LEU A 70 -7.26 5.43 6.67
CA LEU A 70 -7.47 4.15 6.00
C LEU A 70 -8.26 4.36 4.71
N TYR A 71 -7.75 3.80 3.63
CA TYR A 71 -8.43 3.80 2.35
C TYR A 71 -9.80 3.12 2.46
N ARG A 72 -10.79 3.76 1.88
CA ARG A 72 -12.15 3.23 1.76
C ARG A 72 -12.44 2.97 0.29
N MET A 73 -12.62 1.70 -0.05
CA MET A 73 -12.97 1.33 -1.42
C MET A 73 -14.36 1.89 -1.77
N GLN A 74 -14.44 2.74 -2.80
CA GLN A 74 -15.72 3.24 -3.30
C GLN A 74 -16.49 2.10 -3.98
N LYS A 75 -17.82 2.09 -3.81
CA LYS A 75 -18.68 1.06 -4.39
C LYS A 75 -18.58 1.04 -5.91
N PHE A 76 -18.15 -0.10 -6.46
CA PHE A 76 -18.68 -0.57 -7.71
C PHE A 76 -19.83 -1.54 -7.35
N ASP A 77 -21.07 -1.07 -7.44
CA ASP A 77 -22.31 -1.85 -7.46
C ASP A 77 -22.50 -2.98 -6.41
N TYR A 78 -22.33 -2.73 -5.12
CA TYR A 78 -22.76 -3.65 -4.06
C TYR A 78 -23.76 -2.96 -3.14
N GLN A 79 -25.01 -3.40 -3.22
CA GLN A 79 -26.16 -2.74 -2.56
C GLN A 79 -26.19 -2.84 -1.03
N VAL A 80 -25.36 -3.64 -0.37
CA VAL A 80 -25.36 -3.78 1.10
C VAL A 80 -23.94 -4.16 1.56
N MET A 81 -23.11 -3.18 1.87
CA MET A 81 -21.91 -3.42 2.67
C MET A 81 -21.88 -2.47 3.85
N ASP A 82 -21.69 -3.00 5.06
CA ASP A 82 -21.44 -2.27 6.28
C ASP A 82 -20.20 -1.35 6.10
N GLU A 83 -20.16 -0.19 6.79
CA GLU A 83 -19.02 0.75 6.66
C GLU A 83 -17.67 0.09 6.94
N THR A 84 -17.65 -0.94 7.78
CA THR A 84 -16.48 -1.74 8.10
C THR A 84 -15.96 -2.56 6.91
N GLU A 85 -16.84 -3.02 6.06
CA GLU A 85 -16.48 -3.85 4.91
C GLU A 85 -15.85 -3.06 3.76
N ARG A 86 -15.86 -1.73 3.83
CA ARG A 86 -15.28 -0.84 2.80
C ARG A 86 -13.83 -0.47 3.05
N LEU A 87 -13.29 -0.69 4.25
CA LEU A 87 -11.90 -0.37 4.55
C LEU A 87 -10.94 -1.30 3.82
N GLY A 88 -9.85 -0.74 3.32
CA GLY A 88 -8.81 -1.46 2.58
C GLY A 88 -9.19 -1.71 1.12
N TRP A 89 -8.30 -2.38 0.42
CA TRP A 89 -8.43 -2.77 -0.98
C TRP A 89 -8.92 -4.21 -1.12
N MET A 90 -9.84 -4.47 -2.03
CA MET A 90 -10.31 -5.83 -2.36
C MET A 90 -9.78 -6.24 -3.74
N THR A 91 -8.84 -7.17 -3.79
CA THR A 91 -8.40 -7.78 -5.04
C THR A 91 -9.32 -8.95 -5.42
N ASN A 92 -9.92 -8.87 -6.58
CA ASN A 92 -10.77 -9.91 -7.15
C ASN A 92 -10.64 -9.94 -8.69
N ALA A 93 -11.44 -10.75 -9.37
CA ALA A 93 -11.38 -10.88 -10.83
C ALA A 93 -11.63 -9.55 -11.59
N HIS A 94 -12.37 -8.61 -11.01
CA HIS A 94 -12.66 -7.31 -11.61
C HIS A 94 -11.61 -6.26 -11.28
N THR A 95 -11.10 -6.24 -10.04
CA THR A 95 -10.19 -5.18 -9.56
C THR A 95 -8.72 -5.50 -9.85
N ARG A 96 -8.32 -6.78 -9.92
CA ARG A 96 -6.95 -7.18 -10.27
C ARG A 96 -6.48 -6.62 -11.62
N PRO A 97 -7.26 -6.69 -12.72
CA PRO A 97 -6.86 -6.05 -13.96
C PRO A 97 -6.61 -4.55 -13.84
N LEU A 98 -7.42 -3.84 -13.07
CA LEU A 98 -7.29 -2.38 -12.89
C LEU A 98 -5.94 -2.00 -12.27
N ILE A 99 -5.54 -2.68 -11.20
CA ILE A 99 -4.26 -2.39 -10.53
C ILE A 99 -3.07 -2.77 -11.42
N ILE A 100 -3.16 -3.90 -12.14
CA ILE A 100 -2.10 -4.34 -13.05
C ILE A 100 -1.95 -3.40 -14.24
N ASP A 101 -3.04 -2.88 -14.79
CA ASP A 101 -2.99 -1.94 -15.91
C ASP A 101 -2.45 -0.57 -15.46
N ALA A 102 -2.80 -0.11 -14.24
CA ALA A 102 -2.20 1.09 -13.66
C ALA A 102 -0.68 0.96 -13.45
N LEU A 103 -0.23 -0.19 -12.92
CA LEU A 103 1.21 -0.48 -12.79
C LEU A 103 1.92 -0.48 -14.14
N LYS A 104 1.39 -1.17 -15.14
CA LYS A 104 1.97 -1.20 -16.50
C LYS A 104 2.08 0.20 -17.10
N GLU A 105 1.03 1.01 -16.95
CA GLU A 105 1.03 2.38 -17.45
C GLU A 105 2.09 3.23 -16.76
N SER A 106 2.21 3.11 -15.43
CA SER A 106 3.21 3.82 -14.65
C SER A 106 4.65 3.46 -15.08
N VAL A 107 4.90 2.17 -15.33
CA VAL A 107 6.21 1.69 -15.83
C VAL A 107 6.45 2.12 -17.28
N ARG A 108 5.46 1.97 -18.16
CA ARG A 108 5.56 2.31 -19.57
C ARG A 108 5.81 3.79 -19.82
N SER A 109 5.16 4.65 -19.03
CA SER A 109 5.30 6.12 -19.11
C SER A 109 6.54 6.65 -18.37
N ASN A 110 7.31 5.77 -17.70
CA ASN A 110 8.41 6.16 -16.80
C ASN A 110 7.97 7.19 -15.74
N SER A 111 6.72 7.12 -15.29
CA SER A 111 6.20 8.07 -14.31
C SER A 111 6.54 7.68 -12.87
N ILE A 112 6.88 6.42 -12.61
CA ILE A 112 7.25 5.92 -11.29
C ILE A 112 8.76 5.71 -11.18
N VAL A 113 9.31 6.08 -10.02
CA VAL A 113 10.72 5.80 -9.66
C VAL A 113 10.74 4.65 -8.65
N LEU A 114 11.40 3.56 -9.01
CA LEU A 114 11.53 2.37 -8.17
C LEU A 114 12.97 2.24 -7.67
N ASN A 115 13.15 2.16 -6.36
CA ASN A 115 14.45 2.12 -5.70
C ASN A 115 14.79 0.74 -5.11
N ASP A 116 13.80 -0.16 -4.98
CA ASP A 116 13.99 -1.47 -4.37
C ASP A 116 14.35 -2.54 -5.41
N ALA A 117 15.46 -3.24 -5.17
CA ALA A 117 15.98 -4.25 -6.09
C ALA A 117 15.11 -5.51 -6.12
N ASP A 118 14.51 -5.89 -4.99
CA ASP A 118 13.67 -7.10 -4.91
C ASP A 118 12.34 -6.86 -5.64
N THR A 119 11.76 -5.67 -5.53
CA THR A 119 10.61 -5.25 -6.33
C THR A 119 10.89 -5.33 -7.83
N LEU A 120 12.08 -4.84 -8.26
CA LEU A 120 12.48 -4.91 -9.67
C LEU A 120 12.71 -6.35 -10.13
N ALA A 121 13.26 -7.20 -9.27
CA ALA A 121 13.46 -8.63 -9.58
C ALA A 121 12.12 -9.34 -9.75
N GLU A 122 11.15 -9.09 -8.85
CA GLU A 122 9.82 -9.69 -8.91
C GLU A 122 9.03 -9.20 -10.13
N LEU A 123 9.10 -7.91 -10.47
CA LEU A 123 8.49 -7.34 -11.68
C LEU A 123 8.99 -8.03 -12.96
N ARG A 124 10.29 -8.42 -13.03
CA ARG A 124 10.85 -9.13 -14.19
C ARG A 124 10.28 -10.52 -14.37
N THR A 125 9.86 -11.18 -13.28
CA THR A 125 9.25 -12.51 -13.32
C THR A 125 7.74 -12.48 -13.49
N PHE A 126 7.14 -11.30 -13.43
CA PHE A 126 5.70 -11.10 -13.52
C PHE A 126 5.25 -11.09 -14.98
N ILE A 127 4.81 -12.24 -15.47
CA ILE A 127 4.53 -12.50 -16.88
C ILE A 127 3.05 -12.85 -17.13
N ARG A 128 2.64 -12.73 -18.37
CA ARG A 128 1.34 -13.25 -18.80
C ARG A 128 1.40 -14.78 -18.95
N ASN A 129 0.61 -15.48 -18.17
CA ASN A 129 0.43 -16.93 -18.34
C ASN A 129 -0.27 -17.21 -19.68
N GLN A 130 0.40 -17.92 -20.57
CA GLN A 130 -0.12 -18.20 -21.93
C GLN A 130 -1.35 -19.09 -21.94
N LYS A 131 -1.53 -19.94 -20.90
CA LYS A 131 -2.68 -20.87 -20.82
C LYS A 131 -3.94 -20.21 -20.26
N THR A 132 -3.79 -19.36 -19.24
CA THR A 132 -4.91 -18.73 -18.53
C THR A 132 -5.17 -17.31 -19.01
N GLY A 133 -4.23 -16.69 -19.73
CA GLY A 133 -4.26 -15.28 -20.10
C GLY A 133 -4.06 -14.31 -18.94
N LYS A 134 -3.96 -14.80 -17.72
CA LYS A 134 -3.73 -13.98 -16.51
C LYS A 134 -2.29 -13.53 -16.44
N ILE A 135 -2.11 -12.33 -15.87
CA ILE A 135 -0.78 -11.81 -15.54
C ILE A 135 -0.52 -12.16 -14.09
N GLU A 136 0.51 -12.96 -13.88
CA GLU A 136 0.87 -13.54 -12.59
C GLU A 136 2.37 -13.81 -12.52
N ALA A 137 2.91 -14.06 -11.32
CA ALA A 137 4.28 -14.50 -11.17
C ALA A 137 4.53 -15.79 -11.95
N ALA A 138 5.71 -15.93 -12.54
CA ALA A 138 6.15 -17.17 -13.16
C ALA A 138 6.09 -18.30 -12.12
N GLY A 139 5.72 -19.52 -12.56
CA GLY A 139 5.41 -20.62 -11.65
C GLY A 139 6.44 -20.80 -10.54
N GLY A 140 5.98 -20.67 -9.28
CA GLY A 140 6.80 -20.74 -8.08
C GLY A 140 7.42 -19.40 -7.60
N SER A 141 7.25 -18.31 -8.33
CA SER A 141 7.64 -16.96 -7.90
C SER A 141 6.53 -16.30 -7.07
N MET A 142 6.93 -15.39 -6.17
CA MET A 142 6.00 -14.57 -5.40
C MET A 142 5.51 -13.40 -6.25
N ASP A 143 4.36 -12.83 -5.86
CA ASP A 143 3.81 -11.60 -6.48
C ASP A 143 3.38 -10.56 -5.42
N ASP A 144 3.85 -10.72 -4.19
CA ASP A 144 3.44 -9.88 -3.06
C ASP A 144 3.90 -8.42 -3.24
N LEU A 145 5.16 -8.21 -3.63
CA LEU A 145 5.71 -6.89 -3.92
C LEU A 145 5.01 -6.25 -5.14
N VAL A 146 4.83 -7.02 -6.21
CA VAL A 146 4.17 -6.50 -7.43
C VAL A 146 2.73 -6.11 -7.16
N ILE A 147 1.96 -6.92 -6.42
CA ILE A 147 0.56 -6.60 -6.11
C ILE A 147 0.46 -5.40 -5.18
N SER A 148 1.28 -5.34 -4.13
CA SER A 148 1.32 -4.19 -3.23
C SER A 148 1.64 -2.88 -3.97
N LEU A 149 2.66 -2.90 -4.87
CA LEU A 149 3.01 -1.77 -5.72
C LEU A 149 1.86 -1.39 -6.67
N ALA A 150 1.22 -2.37 -7.29
CA ALA A 150 0.13 -2.17 -8.24
C ALA A 150 -1.08 -1.47 -7.59
N ILE A 151 -1.41 -1.83 -6.34
CA ILE A 151 -2.45 -1.14 -5.57
C ILE A 151 -2.07 0.34 -5.40
N GLY A 152 -0.83 0.63 -5.02
CA GLY A 152 -0.33 2.00 -4.88
C GLY A 152 -0.41 2.81 -6.18
N CYS A 153 0.01 2.23 -7.31
CA CYS A 153 -0.09 2.86 -8.63
C CYS A 153 -1.54 3.19 -9.01
N TYR A 154 -2.46 2.27 -8.76
CA TYR A 154 -3.87 2.49 -9.05
C TYR A 154 -4.46 3.58 -8.17
N LEU A 155 -4.20 3.53 -6.86
CA LEU A 155 -4.71 4.56 -5.94
C LEU A 155 -4.22 5.94 -6.32
N ARG A 156 -2.93 6.10 -6.67
CA ARG A 156 -2.41 7.37 -7.16
C ARG A 156 -3.16 7.86 -8.41
N SER A 157 -3.57 6.97 -9.29
CA SER A 157 -4.26 7.34 -10.54
C SER A 157 -5.70 7.83 -10.34
N ILE A 158 -6.33 7.47 -9.22
CA ILE A 158 -7.74 7.81 -8.95
C ILE A 158 -7.94 8.82 -7.84
N LEU A 159 -6.93 9.03 -6.98
CA LEU A 159 -7.04 10.00 -5.90
C LEU A 159 -6.77 11.41 -6.43
N PRO A 160 -7.57 12.41 -6.04
CA PRO A 160 -7.31 13.81 -6.38
C PRO A 160 -5.95 14.25 -5.83
N THR A 161 -5.26 15.12 -6.55
CA THR A 161 -3.96 15.67 -6.13
C THR A 161 -4.08 16.53 -4.86
N ASP A 162 -5.23 17.13 -4.63
CA ASP A 162 -5.58 17.92 -3.45
C ASP A 162 -6.11 17.09 -2.27
N PHE A 163 -6.21 15.77 -2.43
CA PHE A 163 -6.64 14.84 -1.36
C PHE A 163 -5.75 14.94 -0.11
N TYR A 164 -4.59 15.56 -0.22
CA TYR A 164 -3.56 15.63 0.81
C TYR A 164 -3.57 16.93 1.62
N ASP A 165 -4.21 18.00 1.13
CA ASP A 165 -4.18 19.32 1.78
C ASP A 165 -5.35 19.59 2.75
N GLY A 166 -6.36 18.72 2.80
CA GLY A 166 -7.64 19.17 3.31
C GLY A 166 -8.19 18.57 4.60
N ASP A 167 -7.97 17.32 4.93
CA ASP A 167 -8.66 16.70 6.08
C ASP A 167 -7.79 15.73 6.89
N SER A 168 -6.57 16.12 7.19
CA SER A 168 -5.95 15.62 8.43
C SER A 168 -6.71 16.26 9.57
N ASP A 169 -7.53 15.49 10.27
CA ASP A 169 -8.15 15.93 11.53
C ASP A 169 -7.07 16.62 12.37
N SER A 170 -7.11 17.95 12.43
CA SER A 170 -6.10 18.77 13.10
C SER A 170 -5.90 18.29 14.55
N SER A 171 -6.96 17.74 15.15
CA SER A 171 -6.95 17.16 16.48
C SER A 171 -6.05 15.91 16.57
N TYR A 172 -5.92 15.13 15.48
CA TYR A 172 -5.04 13.97 15.47
C TYR A 172 -3.57 14.36 15.32
N LEU A 173 -3.27 15.29 14.42
CA LEU A 173 -1.92 15.84 14.26
C LEU A 173 -1.44 16.52 15.55
N ASP A 174 -2.33 17.20 16.25
CA ASP A 174 -2.04 17.84 17.54
C ASP A 174 -1.77 16.79 18.62
N LYS A 175 -2.55 15.71 18.69
CA LYS A 175 -2.29 14.56 19.59
C LYS A 175 -0.98 13.84 19.25
N MET A 176 -0.63 13.75 17.97
CA MET A 176 0.66 13.20 17.53
C MET A 176 1.82 14.09 17.97
N LYS A 177 1.72 15.41 17.80
CA LYS A 177 2.71 16.38 18.29
C LYS A 177 2.86 16.33 19.81
N GLU A 178 1.78 16.16 20.56
CA GLU A 178 1.82 15.95 22.01
C GLU A 178 2.50 14.64 22.40
N ARG A 179 2.24 13.54 21.67
CA ARG A 179 2.77 12.20 21.95
C ARG A 179 4.26 12.08 21.62
N TRP A 180 4.74 12.71 20.56
CA TRP A 180 6.11 12.57 20.05
C TRP A 180 7.02 13.78 20.36
N GLY A 181 6.47 14.85 20.95
CA GLY A 181 7.19 16.08 21.28
C GLY A 181 7.58 16.89 20.03
N GLN A 182 7.82 18.20 20.21
CA GLN A 182 8.22 19.11 19.13
C GLN A 182 9.67 18.92 18.65
N GLY A 183 10.22 17.72 18.68
CA GLY A 183 11.65 17.51 18.54
C GLY A 183 12.17 16.41 17.64
N HIS A 184 11.33 15.69 16.90
CA HIS A 184 11.83 14.68 15.95
C HIS A 184 11.74 15.18 14.51
N THR A 185 12.58 16.17 14.22
CA THR A 185 13.06 16.36 12.85
C THR A 185 13.92 15.15 12.54
N VAL A 186 13.35 14.14 11.86
CA VAL A 186 14.15 13.05 11.31
C VAL A 186 14.97 13.67 10.19
N ALA A 187 16.23 13.94 10.48
CA ALA A 187 17.21 14.25 9.46
C ALA A 187 17.29 13.02 8.55
N VAL A 188 16.75 13.12 7.34
CA VAL A 188 17.06 12.19 6.26
C VAL A 188 18.53 12.37 5.97
N GLY A 189 19.36 11.48 6.54
CA GLY A 189 20.77 11.41 6.23
C GLY A 189 20.90 11.06 4.74
N ARG A 190 21.28 12.02 3.91
CA ARG A 190 21.89 11.71 2.63
C ARG A 190 23.21 10.99 2.95
N GLY A 191 23.18 9.67 2.93
CA GLY A 191 24.38 8.87 2.82
C GLY A 191 24.92 9.08 1.42
N GLY A 192 25.87 9.97 1.26
CA GLY A 192 26.76 9.95 0.11
C GLY A 192 27.75 8.81 0.27
N TYR A 193 28.07 8.22 -0.86
CA TYR A 193 29.00 7.17 -1.31
C TYR A 193 28.41 5.80 -1.51
#